data_411abb282e108a6114d62df1087d54aa
#
_entry.id   411abb282e108a6114d62df1087d54aa
#
_cell.length_a   1.000
_cell.length_b   1.000
_cell.length_c   1.000
_cell.angle_alpha   90.00
_cell.angle_beta   90.00
_cell.angle_gamma   90.00
#
_symmetry.space_group_name_H-M   'P 1'
#
loop_
_entity.id
_entity.type
_entity.pdbx_description
1 polymer ?
#
loop_
_entity_poly.entity_id
_entity_poly.type
_entity_poly.pdbx_seq_one_letter_code
_entity_poly.pdbx_strand_id
1 'polypeptide(L)'
;LLLPVDPDASARGIRTALRDALGIDIGVLITDTSGRAWRGGQTDIAIGAAGVRVLDDLRGQQDAHGRTILVTAPAAGDELAGAADLVKGKSSQRPVAVLRGLAHLVQDADGSARDLLRPQSEDLFHTGSRESWDAGYAAGFAAAVAAASAAV
;
A
#
# COMPACT_ATOMS: atom_id res chain seq x y z
N LEU A 1 7.47 18.49 -8.87
CA LEU A 1 6.96 18.18 -7.54
C LEU A 1 7.89 17.16 -6.89
N LEU A 2 8.26 17.40 -5.65
CA LEU A 2 9.04 16.46 -4.84
C LEU A 2 8.08 15.72 -3.91
N LEU A 3 8.34 14.44 -3.67
CA LEU A 3 7.63 13.68 -2.64
C LEU A 3 8.01 14.21 -1.25
N PRO A 4 7.09 14.16 -0.27
CA PRO A 4 7.42 14.52 1.10
C PRO A 4 8.47 13.56 1.67
N VAL A 5 9.38 14.07 2.49
CA VAL A 5 10.43 13.27 3.15
C VAL A 5 9.82 12.22 4.08
N ASP A 6 8.76 12.61 4.79
CA ASP A 6 7.94 11.71 5.64
C ASP A 6 6.45 11.98 5.33
N PRO A 7 5.84 11.16 4.46
CA PRO A 7 4.44 11.32 4.09
C PRO A 7 3.47 11.09 5.25
N ASP A 8 3.77 10.17 6.17
CA ASP A 8 2.95 9.95 7.35
C ASP A 8 2.99 11.17 8.29
N ALA A 9 4.16 11.77 8.50
CA ALA A 9 4.27 13.01 9.27
C ALA A 9 3.52 14.17 8.60
N SER A 10 3.55 14.24 7.27
CA SER A 10 2.78 15.22 6.50
C SER A 10 1.27 15.02 6.69
N ALA A 11 0.79 13.77 6.63
CA ALA A 11 -0.61 13.43 6.89
C ALA A 11 -1.03 13.79 8.32
N ARG A 12 -0.20 13.49 9.32
CA ARG A 12 -0.43 13.88 10.73
C ARG A 12 -0.53 15.38 10.91
N GLY A 13 0.38 16.14 10.29
CA GLY A 13 0.36 17.61 10.36
C GLY A 13 -0.93 18.20 9.80
N ILE A 14 -1.39 17.70 8.66
CA ILE A 14 -2.67 18.12 8.04
C ILE A 14 -3.85 17.73 8.94
N ARG A 15 -3.88 16.51 9.45
CA ARG A 15 -4.95 16.04 10.37
C ARG A 15 -5.05 16.92 11.60
N THR A 16 -3.93 17.22 12.24
CA THR A 16 -3.87 18.09 13.42
C THR A 16 -4.38 19.48 13.10
N ALA A 17 -3.89 20.10 12.02
CA ALA A 17 -4.33 21.45 11.63
C ALA A 17 -5.84 21.51 11.36
N LEU A 18 -6.42 20.51 10.72
CA LEU A 18 -7.86 20.44 10.47
C LEU A 18 -8.67 20.21 11.76
N ARG A 19 -8.17 19.38 12.69
CA ARG A 19 -8.78 19.20 14.00
C ARG A 19 -8.80 20.48 14.79
N ASP A 20 -7.67 21.19 14.83
CA ASP A 20 -7.54 22.47 15.59
C ASP A 20 -8.40 23.58 14.99
N ALA A 21 -8.47 23.66 13.66
CA ALA A 21 -9.22 24.71 12.99
C ALA A 21 -10.74 24.47 12.96
N LEU A 22 -11.18 23.22 12.85
CA LEU A 22 -12.58 22.88 12.54
C LEU A 22 -13.25 22.03 13.63
N GLY A 23 -12.50 21.51 14.61
CA GLY A 23 -13.03 20.62 15.63
C GLY A 23 -13.53 19.27 15.11
N ILE A 24 -13.02 18.82 13.94
CA ILE A 24 -13.43 17.57 13.30
C ILE A 24 -12.32 16.53 13.41
N ASP A 25 -12.69 15.27 13.59
CA ASP A 25 -11.77 14.15 13.52
C ASP A 25 -11.97 13.38 12.22
N ILE A 26 -10.92 13.30 11.43
CA ILE A 26 -10.91 12.69 10.08
C ILE A 26 -9.64 11.88 9.87
N GLY A 27 -9.70 10.93 8.94
CA GLY A 27 -8.51 10.31 8.37
C GLY A 27 -7.93 11.19 7.25
N VAL A 28 -6.61 11.22 7.14
CA VAL A 28 -5.88 11.91 6.07
C VAL A 28 -4.96 10.94 5.37
N LEU A 29 -5.01 10.92 4.05
CA LEU A 29 -4.10 10.18 3.18
C LEU A 29 -3.30 11.14 2.30
N ILE A 30 -2.02 10.89 2.16
CA ILE A 30 -1.17 11.42 1.09
C ILE A 30 -1.09 10.34 0.02
N THR A 31 -1.35 10.71 -1.23
CA THR A 31 -1.40 9.77 -2.34
C THR A 31 -0.45 10.16 -3.45
N ASP A 32 0.05 9.18 -4.17
CA ASP A 32 0.81 9.39 -5.40
C ASP A 32 0.44 8.33 -6.43
N THR A 33 0.75 8.62 -7.69
CA THR A 33 0.45 7.74 -8.81
C THR A 33 1.47 6.61 -8.90
N SER A 34 1.00 5.37 -9.01
CA SER A 34 1.84 4.19 -9.17
C SER A 34 1.43 3.34 -10.36
N GLY A 35 2.42 2.75 -11.03
CA GLY A 35 2.22 1.65 -11.97
C GLY A 35 1.92 0.34 -11.25
N ARG A 36 1.44 -0.64 -12.01
CA ARG A 36 1.14 -1.99 -11.50
C ARG A 36 1.82 -3.02 -12.40
N ALA A 37 2.55 -3.96 -11.79
CA ALA A 37 3.41 -4.90 -12.51
C ALA A 37 2.67 -5.73 -13.57
N TRP A 38 1.41 -6.10 -13.31
CA TRP A 38 0.65 -7.01 -14.18
C TRP A 38 -0.56 -6.37 -14.88
N ARG A 39 -0.69 -5.04 -14.84
CA ARG A 39 -1.82 -4.35 -15.45
C ARG A 39 -1.36 -3.08 -16.16
N GLY A 40 -1.89 -2.83 -17.36
CA GLY A 40 -1.76 -1.54 -18.01
C GLY A 40 -2.45 -0.44 -17.21
N GLY A 41 -1.97 0.79 -17.37
CA GLY A 41 -2.47 1.96 -16.64
C GLY A 41 -1.88 2.12 -15.23
N GLN A 42 -2.13 3.29 -14.68
CA GLN A 42 -1.68 3.71 -13.35
C GLN A 42 -2.89 3.89 -12.44
N THR A 43 -2.66 3.96 -11.14
CA THR A 43 -3.65 4.31 -10.12
C THR A 43 -2.95 5.08 -9.01
N ASP A 44 -3.68 5.89 -8.25
CA ASP A 44 -3.11 6.43 -7.02
C ASP A 44 -3.05 5.34 -5.95
N ILE A 45 -2.01 5.40 -5.13
CA ILE A 45 -1.81 4.59 -3.94
C ILE A 45 -1.57 5.50 -2.73
N ALA A 46 -1.83 5.00 -1.53
CA ALA A 46 -1.52 5.69 -0.30
C ALA A 46 -0.01 5.58 0.00
N ILE A 47 0.67 6.73 0.12
CA ILE A 47 2.07 6.81 0.50
C ILE A 47 2.28 7.37 1.90
N GLY A 48 1.25 8.00 2.49
CA GLY A 48 1.23 8.48 3.87
C GLY A 48 -0.17 8.45 4.43
N ALA A 49 -0.31 8.18 5.73
CA ALA A 49 -1.58 8.06 6.41
C ALA A 49 -1.56 8.64 7.82
N ALA A 50 -2.69 9.20 8.25
CA ALA A 50 -2.93 9.57 9.64
C ALA A 50 -4.42 9.43 9.99
N GLY A 51 -4.72 8.74 11.09
CA GLY A 51 -6.08 8.57 11.59
C GLY A 51 -6.99 7.75 10.69
N VAL A 52 -6.43 6.89 9.83
CA VAL A 52 -7.18 6.02 8.94
C VAL A 52 -6.57 4.62 8.93
N ARG A 53 -7.42 3.61 9.00
CA ARG A 53 -7.03 2.21 8.85
C ARG A 53 -6.79 1.92 7.37
N VAL A 54 -5.52 1.77 6.99
CA VAL A 54 -5.12 1.58 5.59
C VAL A 54 -5.24 0.13 5.13
N LEU A 55 -5.12 -0.83 6.05
CA LEU A 55 -5.33 -2.26 5.80
C LEU A 55 -6.50 -2.75 6.65
N ASP A 56 -7.55 -3.22 6.01
CA ASP A 56 -8.73 -3.78 6.71
C ASP A 56 -8.60 -5.30 6.78
N ASP A 57 -7.86 -5.79 7.78
CA ASP A 57 -7.59 -7.21 7.93
C ASP A 57 -8.82 -7.94 8.50
N LEU A 58 -9.54 -8.65 7.62
CA LEU A 58 -10.72 -9.43 7.94
C LEU A 58 -10.39 -10.90 8.28
N ARG A 59 -9.13 -11.29 8.22
CA ARG A 59 -8.72 -12.67 8.50
C ARG A 59 -9.08 -13.04 9.95
N GLY A 60 -9.65 -14.22 10.13
CA GLY A 60 -10.15 -14.71 11.42
C GLY A 60 -11.57 -14.26 11.76
N GLN A 61 -12.15 -13.30 11.06
CA GLN A 61 -13.56 -12.91 11.21
C GLN A 61 -14.47 -13.91 10.49
N GLN A 62 -15.78 -13.89 10.82
CA GLN A 62 -16.78 -14.70 10.16
C GLN A 62 -17.49 -13.92 9.04
N ASP A 63 -17.74 -14.58 7.91
CA ASP A 63 -18.58 -14.04 6.85
C ASP A 63 -20.08 -14.09 7.24
N ALA A 64 -20.95 -13.57 6.37
CA ALA A 64 -22.41 -13.57 6.58
C ALA A 64 -23.03 -14.98 6.73
N HIS A 65 -22.28 -16.03 6.41
CA HIS A 65 -22.70 -17.43 6.51
C HIS A 65 -21.99 -18.17 7.65
N GLY A 66 -21.27 -17.46 8.52
CA GLY A 66 -20.56 -18.03 9.66
C GLY A 66 -19.25 -18.76 9.30
N ARG A 67 -18.71 -18.57 8.08
CA ARG A 67 -17.45 -19.17 7.67
C ARG A 67 -16.28 -18.23 7.97
N THR A 68 -15.20 -18.77 8.50
CA THR A 68 -14.00 -17.99 8.81
C THR A 68 -13.34 -17.47 7.53
N ILE A 69 -13.09 -16.18 7.47
CA ILE A 69 -12.33 -15.52 6.41
C ILE A 69 -10.85 -15.81 6.63
N LEU A 70 -10.18 -16.40 5.65
CA LEU A 70 -8.79 -16.84 5.79
C LEU A 70 -7.75 -15.91 5.16
N VAL A 71 -8.13 -15.20 4.09
CA VAL A 71 -7.15 -14.47 3.25
C VAL A 71 -7.53 -13.03 2.93
N THR A 72 -8.73 -12.58 3.28
CA THR A 72 -9.24 -11.26 2.88
C THR A 72 -8.67 -10.17 3.77
N ALA A 73 -7.89 -9.28 3.16
CA ALA A 73 -7.35 -8.08 3.80
C ALA A 73 -7.33 -6.94 2.76
N PRO A 74 -8.44 -6.20 2.56
CA PRO A 74 -8.51 -5.09 1.65
C PRO A 74 -7.47 -4.01 1.96
N ALA A 75 -6.78 -3.51 0.92
CA ALA A 75 -5.90 -2.35 1.00
C ALA A 75 -6.73 -1.05 0.98
N ALA A 76 -7.48 -0.81 2.06
CA ALA A 76 -8.43 0.30 2.14
C ALA A 76 -7.79 1.66 1.83
N GLY A 77 -6.52 1.86 2.21
CA GLY A 77 -5.78 3.09 1.88
C GLY A 77 -5.62 3.29 0.37
N ASP A 78 -5.30 2.23 -0.37
CA ASP A 78 -5.14 2.29 -1.83
C ASP A 78 -6.49 2.41 -2.54
N GLU A 79 -7.52 1.74 -2.05
CA GLU A 79 -8.88 1.88 -2.58
C GLU A 79 -9.39 3.32 -2.44
N LEU A 80 -9.14 3.95 -1.28
CA LEU A 80 -9.47 5.37 -1.04
C LEU A 80 -8.65 6.30 -1.95
N ALA A 81 -7.37 6.03 -2.12
CA ALA A 81 -6.49 6.79 -3.00
C ALA A 81 -6.98 6.74 -4.45
N GLY A 82 -7.27 5.55 -4.97
CA GLY A 82 -7.80 5.35 -6.31
C GLY A 82 -9.17 6.01 -6.52
N ALA A 83 -10.09 5.88 -5.54
CA ALA A 83 -11.38 6.55 -5.58
C ALA A 83 -11.25 8.09 -5.62
N ALA A 84 -10.32 8.64 -4.83
CA ALA A 84 -10.03 10.07 -4.83
C ALA A 84 -9.44 10.54 -6.18
N ASP A 85 -8.57 9.76 -6.82
CA ASP A 85 -7.95 10.09 -8.11
C ASP A 85 -9.00 10.25 -9.23
N LEU A 86 -10.06 9.45 -9.22
CA LEU A 86 -11.16 9.55 -10.18
C LEU A 86 -11.82 10.95 -10.21
N VAL A 87 -11.87 11.65 -9.08
CA VAL A 87 -12.48 12.98 -8.99
C VAL A 87 -11.47 14.11 -8.99
N LYS A 88 -10.23 13.86 -8.55
CA LYS A 88 -9.15 14.84 -8.64
C LYS A 88 -8.77 15.11 -10.10
N GLY A 89 -8.49 14.06 -10.86
CA GLY A 89 -7.99 14.14 -12.24
C GLY A 89 -6.62 14.82 -12.33
N LYS A 90 -5.85 14.51 -13.37
CA LYS A 90 -4.44 14.96 -13.48
C LYS A 90 -4.27 16.43 -13.87
N SER A 91 -5.22 17.02 -14.58
CA SER A 91 -5.13 18.41 -15.11
C SER A 91 -6.14 19.36 -14.49
N SER A 92 -6.93 18.93 -13.52
CA SER A 92 -8.05 19.71 -12.96
C SER A 92 -7.63 20.76 -11.95
N GLN A 93 -6.36 20.80 -11.51
CA GLN A 93 -5.85 21.64 -10.42
C GLN A 93 -6.58 21.41 -9.07
N ARG A 94 -7.08 20.19 -8.86
CA ARG A 94 -7.77 19.78 -7.63
C ARG A 94 -6.89 18.77 -6.87
N PRO A 95 -5.98 19.23 -6.00
CA PRO A 95 -5.04 18.33 -5.33
C PRO A 95 -5.68 17.54 -4.16
N VAL A 96 -6.89 17.90 -3.75
CA VAL A 96 -7.57 17.35 -2.58
C VAL A 96 -8.94 16.80 -2.97
N ALA A 97 -9.29 15.64 -2.43
CA ALA A 97 -10.65 15.08 -2.47
C ALA A 97 -11.11 14.70 -1.05
N VAL A 98 -12.40 14.76 -0.82
CA VAL A 98 -13.05 14.36 0.44
C VAL A 98 -13.95 13.16 0.16
N LEU A 99 -13.68 12.05 0.85
CA LEU A 99 -14.53 10.85 0.81
C LEU A 99 -15.42 10.83 2.05
N ARG A 100 -16.70 10.51 1.88
CA ARG A 100 -17.71 10.47 2.94
C ARG A 100 -18.34 9.08 3.02
N GLY A 101 -18.94 8.76 4.18
CA GLY A 101 -19.60 7.47 4.39
C GLY A 101 -18.69 6.34 4.87
N LEU A 102 -17.41 6.64 5.16
CA LEU A 102 -16.36 5.67 5.51
C LEU A 102 -15.81 5.90 6.94
N ALA A 103 -16.65 6.43 7.83
CA ALA A 103 -16.25 6.74 9.21
C ALA A 103 -15.70 5.52 9.98
N HIS A 104 -16.11 4.30 9.60
CA HIS A 104 -15.61 3.06 10.20
C HIS A 104 -14.11 2.79 9.95
N LEU A 105 -13.53 3.47 8.96
CA LEU A 105 -12.08 3.42 8.69
C LEU A 105 -11.30 4.50 9.46
N VAL A 106 -11.98 5.51 10.01
CA VAL A 106 -11.31 6.54 10.83
C VAL A 106 -10.99 5.93 12.19
N GLN A 107 -9.80 6.21 12.69
CA GLN A 107 -9.30 5.71 13.97
C GLN A 107 -8.52 6.80 14.72
N ASP A 108 -8.45 6.67 16.06
CA ASP A 108 -7.71 7.62 16.90
C ASP A 108 -6.20 7.51 16.70
N ALA A 109 -5.71 6.28 16.55
CA ALA A 109 -4.30 6.02 16.26
C ALA A 109 -3.91 6.61 14.89
N ASP A 110 -2.69 7.15 14.79
CA ASP A 110 -2.25 7.75 13.53
C ASP A 110 -2.17 6.74 12.39
N GLY A 111 -1.66 5.53 12.63
CA GLY A 111 -1.42 4.54 11.58
C GLY A 111 -0.26 4.96 10.67
N SER A 112 0.00 4.16 9.65
CA SER A 112 1.03 4.42 8.64
C SER A 112 0.65 3.78 7.31
N ALA A 113 0.91 4.46 6.19
CA ALA A 113 0.79 3.83 4.88
C ALA A 113 1.81 2.69 4.67
N ARG A 114 2.86 2.63 5.50
CA ARG A 114 3.83 1.52 5.47
C ARG A 114 3.23 0.18 5.85
N ASP A 115 2.08 0.16 6.53
CA ASP A 115 1.33 -1.06 6.85
C ASP A 115 0.82 -1.79 5.59
N LEU A 116 0.78 -1.10 4.44
CA LEU A 116 0.47 -1.67 3.14
C LEU A 116 1.67 -2.35 2.46
N LEU A 117 2.89 -2.09 2.93
CA LEU A 117 4.09 -2.67 2.33
C LEU A 117 4.25 -4.13 2.77
N ARG A 118 4.47 -5.02 1.81
CA ARG A 118 4.81 -6.40 2.13
C ARG A 118 6.19 -6.48 2.79
N PRO A 119 6.36 -7.36 3.79
CA PRO A 119 7.69 -7.72 4.25
C PRO A 119 8.52 -8.26 3.08
N GLN A 120 9.82 -7.98 3.05
CA GLN A 120 10.70 -8.43 1.96
C GLN A 120 10.64 -9.94 1.72
N SER A 121 10.42 -10.74 2.78
CA SER A 121 10.26 -12.20 2.69
C SER A 121 8.99 -12.66 1.97
N GLU A 122 7.99 -11.77 1.82
CA GLU A 122 6.71 -12.01 1.16
C GLU A 122 6.58 -11.24 -0.16
N ASP A 123 7.59 -10.42 -0.50
CA ASP A 123 7.60 -9.64 -1.72
C ASP A 123 8.07 -10.51 -2.89
N LEU A 124 7.12 -10.83 -3.78
CA LEU A 124 7.39 -11.65 -4.97
C LEU A 124 8.20 -10.92 -6.05
N PHE A 125 8.40 -9.61 -5.91
CA PHE A 125 9.01 -8.75 -6.91
C PHE A 125 10.20 -7.95 -6.38
N HIS A 126 10.75 -8.35 -5.22
CA HIS A 126 11.87 -7.63 -4.59
C HIS A 126 13.15 -7.64 -5.44
N THR A 127 13.28 -8.63 -6.35
CA THR A 127 14.33 -8.66 -7.36
C THR A 127 13.74 -8.40 -8.75
N GLY A 128 14.47 -7.68 -9.59
CA GLY A 128 14.11 -7.52 -11.00
C GLY A 128 14.19 -8.86 -11.76
N SER A 129 13.50 -8.96 -12.90
CA SER A 129 13.49 -10.18 -13.71
C SER A 129 14.90 -10.64 -14.11
N ARG A 130 15.79 -9.69 -14.41
CA ARG A 130 17.18 -9.99 -14.77
C ARG A 130 17.97 -10.52 -13.56
N GLU A 131 17.85 -9.86 -12.43
CA GLU A 131 18.53 -10.27 -11.18
C GLU A 131 18.07 -11.67 -10.73
N SER A 132 16.76 -11.96 -10.83
CA SER A 132 16.22 -13.28 -10.54
C SER A 132 16.75 -14.35 -11.49
N TRP A 133 16.89 -14.01 -12.79
CA TRP A 133 17.45 -14.91 -13.79
C TRP A 133 18.93 -15.17 -13.54
N ASP A 134 19.73 -14.11 -13.29
CA ASP A 134 21.17 -14.21 -13.02
C ASP A 134 21.43 -15.04 -11.76
N ALA A 135 20.66 -14.84 -10.69
CA ALA A 135 20.74 -15.62 -9.46
C ALA A 135 20.38 -17.11 -9.68
N GLY A 136 19.33 -17.37 -10.43
CA GLY A 136 18.90 -18.73 -10.78
C GLY A 136 19.94 -19.45 -11.64
N TYR A 137 20.54 -18.75 -12.61
CA TYR A 137 21.60 -19.29 -13.46
C TYR A 137 22.86 -19.64 -12.66
N ALA A 138 23.29 -18.73 -11.77
CA ALA A 138 24.47 -18.96 -10.91
C ALA A 138 24.26 -20.16 -9.98
N ALA A 139 23.08 -20.27 -9.37
CA ALA A 139 22.73 -21.39 -8.51
C ALA A 139 22.69 -22.72 -9.28
N GLY A 140 22.09 -22.73 -10.46
CA GLY A 140 22.03 -23.91 -11.33
C GLY A 140 23.42 -24.36 -11.80
N PHE A 141 24.28 -23.42 -12.17
CA PHE A 141 25.65 -23.73 -12.57
C PHE A 141 26.47 -24.32 -11.41
N ALA A 142 26.36 -23.74 -10.20
CA ALA A 142 27.04 -24.26 -9.01
C ALA A 142 26.57 -25.67 -8.66
N ALA A 143 25.26 -25.93 -8.76
CA ALA A 143 24.72 -27.29 -8.52
C ALA A 143 25.23 -28.32 -9.55
N ALA A 144 25.31 -27.94 -10.82
CA ALA A 144 25.83 -28.81 -11.88
C ALA A 144 27.31 -29.15 -11.68
N VAL A 145 28.14 -28.18 -11.29
CA VAL A 145 29.55 -28.38 -10.98
C VAL A 145 29.71 -29.30 -9.77
N ALA A 146 28.94 -29.12 -8.71
CA ALA A 146 28.98 -29.98 -7.53
C ALA A 146 28.57 -31.43 -7.86
N ALA A 147 27.54 -31.64 -8.67
CA ALA A 147 27.10 -32.94 -9.10
C ALA A 147 28.17 -33.68 -9.97
N ALA A 148 28.81 -32.94 -10.89
CA ALA A 148 29.88 -33.48 -11.71
C ALA A 148 31.11 -33.88 -10.88
N SER A 149 31.47 -33.13 -9.83
CA SER A 149 32.58 -33.40 -8.93
C SER A 149 32.30 -34.60 -8.01
N ALA A 150 31.04 -34.91 -7.71
CA ALA A 150 30.65 -36.07 -6.89
C ALA A 150 30.55 -37.39 -7.67
N ALA A 151 30.61 -37.32 -9.01
CA ALA A 151 30.51 -38.48 -9.91
C ALA A 151 31.88 -39.04 -10.31
N VAL A 152 33.00 -38.45 -9.83
CA VAL A 152 34.39 -38.88 -10.02
C VAL A 152 34.93 -39.46 -8.71
#